data_70013e4a00fe2ea2b8e33def860ddda4
#
_entry.id   70013e4a00fe2ea2b8e33def860ddda4
#
_cell.length_a   1.000
_cell.length_b   1.000
_cell.length_c   1.000
_cell.angle_alpha   90.00
_cell.angle_beta   90.00
_cell.angle_gamma   90.00
#
_symmetry.space_group_name_H-M   'P 1'
#
loop_
_entity.id
_entity.type
_entity.pdbx_description
1 polymer ?
#
loop_
_entity_poly.entity_id
_entity_poly.type
_entity_poly.pdbx_seq_one_letter_code
_entity_poly.pdbx_strand_id
1 'polypeptide(L)'
;MPRSVNHVASKARRKKILKLTRGYFGARKNVWTVAKNTWEKGLTYAFRDRRNKKRNFRALWIQRINAAARLEGMSYSKLMGGLHKAGIEIKIGRASC
;
A
#
# COMPACT_ATOMS: atom_id res chain seq x y z
N MET A 1 -26.82 27.32 31.49
CA MET A 1 -25.64 27.03 30.74
C MET A 1 -25.62 25.64 30.16
N PRO A 2 -25.60 25.56 28.85
CA PRO A 2 -25.56 24.24 28.25
C PRO A 2 -24.23 23.54 28.53
N ARG A 3 -24.34 22.33 28.87
CA ARG A 3 -23.18 21.48 29.08
C ARG A 3 -23.20 20.38 28.10
N SER A 4 -22.03 20.03 27.64
CA SER A 4 -21.95 18.87 26.81
C SER A 4 -22.34 17.65 27.62
N VAL A 5 -23.21 16.85 27.07
CA VAL A 5 -23.56 15.58 27.66
C VAL A 5 -22.90 14.50 26.83
N ASN A 6 -22.86 13.30 27.38
CA ASN A 6 -22.26 12.16 26.70
C ASN A 6 -20.73 12.27 26.53
N HIS A 7 -20.09 12.88 27.50
CA HIS A 7 -18.64 12.99 27.52
C HIS A 7 -17.97 11.61 27.50
N VAL A 8 -18.60 10.63 28.10
CA VAL A 8 -18.06 9.28 28.15
C VAL A 8 -17.91 8.72 26.74
N ALA A 9 -18.95 8.85 25.93
CA ALA A 9 -18.92 8.35 24.55
C ALA A 9 -17.90 9.11 23.71
N SER A 10 -17.87 10.44 23.86
CA SER A 10 -16.90 11.29 23.15
C SER A 10 -15.47 10.91 23.49
N LYS A 11 -15.19 10.78 24.79
CA LYS A 11 -13.85 10.39 25.25
C LYS A 11 -13.46 9.03 24.74
N ALA A 12 -14.40 8.09 24.73
CA ALA A 12 -14.13 6.74 24.27
C ALA A 12 -13.72 6.74 22.80
N ARG A 13 -14.43 7.51 21.97
CA ARG A 13 -14.08 7.62 20.56
C ARG A 13 -12.71 8.24 20.35
N ARG A 14 -12.41 9.30 21.10
CA ARG A 14 -11.10 9.96 21.01
C ARG A 14 -9.96 9.04 21.43
N LYS A 15 -10.15 8.34 22.55
CA LYS A 15 -9.15 7.41 23.05
C LYS A 15 -8.89 6.29 22.05
N LYS A 16 -9.92 5.80 21.41
CA LYS A 16 -9.79 4.74 20.42
C LYS A 16 -8.86 5.16 19.29
N ILE A 17 -9.07 6.37 18.75
CA ILE A 17 -8.25 6.88 17.65
C ILE A 17 -6.86 7.25 18.13
N LEU A 18 -6.73 7.87 19.31
CA LEU A 18 -5.44 8.22 19.87
C LEU A 18 -4.59 6.98 20.16
N LYS A 19 -5.22 5.88 20.49
CA LYS A 19 -4.51 4.63 20.66
C LYS A 19 -3.91 4.16 19.33
N LEU A 20 -4.63 4.37 18.24
CA LEU A 20 -4.17 3.99 16.92
C LEU A 20 -3.06 4.91 16.40
N THR A 21 -2.93 6.12 16.95
CA THR A 21 -1.90 7.07 16.54
C THR A 21 -0.66 7.03 17.41
N ARG A 22 -0.57 6.08 18.31
CA ARG A 22 0.64 5.94 19.14
C ARG A 22 1.87 5.79 18.26
N GLY A 23 2.92 6.50 18.64
CA GLY A 23 4.16 6.46 17.90
C GLY A 23 4.23 7.46 16.76
N TYR A 24 3.17 8.19 16.49
CA TYR A 24 3.19 9.21 15.46
C TYR A 24 4.06 10.38 15.90
N PHE A 25 4.65 11.05 14.93
CA PHE A 25 5.59 12.13 15.17
C PHE A 25 4.94 13.34 15.83
N GLY A 26 5.58 13.88 16.86
CA GLY A 26 5.18 15.13 17.47
C GLY A 26 3.76 15.12 18.02
N ALA A 27 3.03 16.20 17.77
CA ALA A 27 1.68 16.36 18.25
C ALA A 27 0.67 15.44 17.57
N ARG A 28 1.08 14.78 16.49
CA ARG A 28 0.20 13.87 15.75
C ARG A 28 -0.18 12.63 16.54
N LYS A 29 0.56 12.36 17.61
CA LYS A 29 0.27 11.18 18.45
C LYS A 29 -0.78 11.45 19.53
N ASN A 30 -0.89 12.67 20.01
CA ASN A 30 -1.74 12.93 21.19
C ASN A 30 -2.65 14.16 21.11
N VAL A 31 -2.46 15.04 20.14
CA VAL A 31 -3.38 16.17 19.95
C VAL A 31 -4.52 15.70 19.06
N TRP A 32 -5.73 15.69 19.62
CA TRP A 32 -6.89 15.05 18.98
C TRP A 32 -7.11 15.49 17.54
N THR A 33 -7.20 16.81 17.31
CA THR A 33 -7.49 17.30 15.96
C THR A 33 -6.45 16.88 14.96
N VAL A 34 -5.18 17.02 15.34
CA VAL A 34 -4.07 16.68 14.47
C VAL A 34 -3.97 15.16 14.29
N ALA A 35 -4.13 14.42 15.38
CA ALA A 35 -4.04 12.96 15.35
C ALA A 35 -5.12 12.36 14.48
N LYS A 36 -6.35 12.84 14.64
CA LYS A 36 -7.47 12.36 13.85
C LYS A 36 -7.24 12.57 12.35
N ASN A 37 -6.84 13.79 11.99
CA ASN A 37 -6.60 14.13 10.59
C ASN A 37 -5.44 13.31 10.02
N THR A 38 -4.39 13.13 10.78
CA THR A 38 -3.24 12.35 10.36
C THR A 38 -3.61 10.88 10.16
N TRP A 39 -4.41 10.34 11.07
CA TRP A 39 -4.86 8.96 11.00
C TRP A 39 -5.73 8.73 9.76
N GLU A 40 -6.69 9.63 9.52
CA GLU A 40 -7.56 9.54 8.35
C GLU A 40 -6.76 9.61 7.05
N LYS A 41 -5.81 10.53 6.97
CA LYS A 41 -4.96 10.67 5.80
C LYS A 41 -4.10 9.44 5.61
N GLY A 42 -3.62 8.86 6.70
CA GLY A 42 -2.84 7.63 6.66
C GLY A 42 -3.62 6.47 6.08
N LEU A 43 -4.90 6.35 6.42
CA LEU A 43 -5.76 5.31 5.85
C LEU A 43 -5.96 5.50 4.35
N THR A 44 -6.10 6.75 3.91
CA THR A 44 -6.19 7.08 2.50
C THR A 44 -4.93 6.66 1.76
N TYR A 45 -3.78 6.97 2.36
CA TYR A 45 -2.49 6.56 1.80
C TYR A 45 -2.34 5.05 1.78
N ALA A 46 -2.79 4.36 2.83
CA ALA A 46 -2.72 2.92 2.89
C ALA A 46 -3.52 2.28 1.75
N PHE A 47 -4.70 2.80 1.49
CA PHE A 47 -5.53 2.33 0.38
C PHE A 47 -4.81 2.53 -0.96
N ARG A 48 -4.31 3.73 -1.18
CA ARG A 48 -3.59 4.06 -2.41
C ARG A 48 -2.33 3.20 -2.56
N ASP A 49 -1.57 3.06 -1.48
CA ASP A 49 -0.27 2.41 -1.51
C ASP A 49 -0.37 0.90 -1.63
N ARG A 50 -1.46 0.29 -1.20
CA ARG A 50 -1.69 -1.13 -1.47
C ARG A 50 -1.76 -1.38 -2.97
N ARG A 51 -2.37 -0.46 -3.70
CA ARG A 51 -2.41 -0.54 -5.17
C ARG A 51 -1.05 -0.25 -5.78
N ASN A 52 -0.36 0.77 -5.27
CA ASN A 52 0.98 1.10 -5.73
C ASN A 52 1.98 -0.02 -5.46
N LYS A 53 1.83 -0.71 -4.34
CA LYS A 53 2.66 -1.85 -4.00
C LYS A 53 2.58 -2.92 -5.08
N LYS A 54 1.38 -3.22 -5.53
CA LYS A 54 1.18 -4.21 -6.59
C LYS A 54 1.87 -3.78 -7.88
N ARG A 55 1.74 -2.52 -8.25
CA ARG A 55 2.39 -1.98 -9.44
C ARG A 55 3.90 -2.01 -9.33
N ASN A 56 4.41 -1.64 -8.18
CA ASN A 56 5.85 -1.59 -7.95
C ASN A 56 6.47 -2.98 -7.99
N PHE A 57 5.82 -3.96 -7.39
CA PHE A 57 6.30 -5.32 -7.44
C PHE A 57 6.23 -5.90 -8.85
N ARG A 58 5.18 -5.59 -9.59
CA ARG A 58 5.09 -6.02 -10.97
C ARG A 58 6.24 -5.45 -11.81
N ALA A 59 6.56 -4.17 -11.61
CA ALA A 59 7.69 -3.55 -12.30
C ALA A 59 9.00 -4.23 -11.93
N LEU A 60 9.17 -4.56 -10.65
CA LEU A 60 10.36 -5.25 -10.18
C LEU A 60 10.47 -6.65 -10.82
N TRP A 61 9.37 -7.38 -10.89
CA TRP A 61 9.35 -8.70 -11.49
C TRP A 61 9.73 -8.63 -12.97
N ILE A 62 9.17 -7.67 -13.69
CA ILE A 62 9.50 -7.47 -15.09
C ILE A 62 10.99 -7.16 -15.26
N GLN A 63 11.54 -6.33 -14.38
CA GLN A 63 12.96 -6.01 -14.40
C GLN A 63 13.82 -7.25 -14.20
N ARG A 64 13.44 -8.09 -13.25
CA ARG A 64 14.17 -9.32 -12.97
C ARG A 64 14.09 -10.32 -14.14
N ILE A 65 12.91 -10.44 -14.72
CA ILE A 65 12.72 -11.31 -15.90
C ILE A 65 13.55 -10.80 -17.06
N ASN A 66 13.57 -9.49 -17.26
CA ASN A 66 14.36 -8.88 -18.32
C ASN A 66 15.86 -9.15 -18.11
N ALA A 67 16.33 -9.01 -16.87
CA ALA A 67 17.73 -9.29 -16.55
C ALA A 67 18.10 -10.74 -16.85
N ALA A 68 17.25 -11.67 -16.45
CA ALA A 68 17.48 -13.08 -16.71
C ALA A 68 17.45 -13.40 -18.21
N ALA A 69 16.52 -12.78 -18.92
CA ALA A 69 16.42 -12.98 -20.37
C ALA A 69 17.66 -12.46 -21.08
N ARG A 70 18.20 -11.34 -20.64
CA ARG A 70 19.42 -10.77 -21.23
C ARG A 70 20.65 -11.66 -21.00
N LEU A 71 20.69 -12.36 -19.88
CA LEU A 71 21.75 -13.32 -19.64
C LEU A 71 21.72 -14.45 -20.66
N GLU A 72 20.55 -14.76 -21.19
CA GLU A 72 20.37 -15.77 -22.24
C GLU A 72 20.36 -15.15 -23.63
N GLY A 73 20.74 -13.87 -23.76
CA GLY A 73 20.84 -13.22 -25.04
C GLY A 73 19.53 -12.69 -25.61
N MET A 74 18.51 -12.54 -24.78
CA MET A 74 17.20 -12.05 -25.21
C MET A 74 16.82 -10.79 -24.44
N SER A 75 15.94 -9.97 -25.03
CA SER A 75 15.30 -8.88 -24.31
C SER A 75 13.96 -9.36 -23.77
N TYR A 76 13.41 -8.60 -22.82
CA TYR A 76 12.09 -8.92 -22.26
C TYR A 76 11.01 -8.99 -23.35
N SER A 77 11.05 -8.04 -24.27
CA SER A 77 10.09 -7.99 -25.37
C SER A 77 10.14 -9.25 -26.25
N LYS A 78 11.35 -9.68 -26.56
CA LYS A 78 11.54 -10.89 -27.37
C LYS A 78 11.05 -12.13 -26.63
N LEU A 79 11.32 -12.20 -25.32
CA LEU A 79 10.87 -13.33 -24.51
C LEU A 79 9.34 -13.39 -24.48
N MET A 80 8.69 -12.26 -24.21
CA MET A 80 7.23 -12.21 -24.15
C MET A 80 6.60 -12.51 -25.52
N GLY A 81 7.18 -11.97 -26.57
CA GLY A 81 6.74 -12.25 -27.93
C GLY A 81 6.86 -13.73 -28.28
N GLY A 82 7.97 -14.34 -27.88
CA GLY A 82 8.19 -15.75 -28.10
C GLY A 82 7.20 -16.64 -27.37
N LEU A 83 6.92 -16.28 -26.11
CA LEU A 83 5.94 -17.01 -25.30
C LEU A 83 4.54 -16.89 -25.92
N HIS A 84 4.19 -15.71 -26.40
CA HIS A 84 2.91 -15.49 -27.07
C HIS A 84 2.77 -16.34 -28.31
N LYS A 85 3.81 -16.38 -29.14
CA LYS A 85 3.80 -17.18 -30.35
C LYS A 85 3.69 -18.67 -30.03
N ALA A 86 4.29 -19.10 -28.94
CA ALA A 86 4.23 -20.49 -28.51
C ALA A 86 2.91 -20.85 -27.84
N GLY A 87 2.02 -19.86 -27.68
CA GLY A 87 0.73 -20.09 -27.03
C GLY A 87 0.79 -20.23 -25.52
N ILE A 88 1.91 -19.83 -24.92
CA ILE A 88 2.10 -19.92 -23.47
C ILE A 88 1.70 -18.61 -22.81
N GLU A 89 0.78 -18.69 -21.88
CA GLU A 89 0.37 -17.53 -21.11
C GLU A 89 0.95 -17.62 -19.71
N ILE A 90 1.63 -16.54 -19.29
CA ILE A 90 2.19 -16.44 -17.96
C ILE A 90 1.67 -15.15 -17.32
N LYS A 91 1.11 -15.29 -16.13
CA LYS A 91 0.72 -14.13 -15.35
C LYS A 91 1.87 -13.77 -14.44
N ILE A 92 2.53 -12.66 -14.73
CA ILE A 92 3.70 -12.23 -13.99
C ILE A 92 3.33 -12.04 -12.52
N GLY A 93 4.10 -12.68 -11.64
CA GLY A 93 3.91 -12.58 -10.22
C GLY A 93 2.74 -13.36 -9.66
N ARG A 94 1.95 -14.00 -10.53
CA ARG A 94 0.79 -14.79 -10.09
C ARG A 94 0.87 -16.24 -10.49
N ALA A 95 1.72 -16.54 -11.43
CA ALA A 95 1.83 -17.89 -11.96
C ALA A 95 2.28 -18.89 -10.92
N SER A 96 3.00 -18.43 -9.93
CA SER A 96 3.49 -19.26 -8.84
C SER A 96 2.49 -19.47 -7.74
N CYS A 97 1.43 -18.76 -7.77
CA CYS A 97 0.40 -18.84 -6.73
C CYS A 97 -0.47 -20.03 -6.90
#